data_3026c9aa707ae81541b7b477f2487aaf
#
_entry.id   3026c9aa707ae81541b7b477f2487aaf
#
_cell.length_a   1.000
_cell.length_b   1.000
_cell.length_c   1.000
_cell.angle_alpha   90.00
_cell.angle_beta   90.00
_cell.angle_gamma   90.00
#
_symmetry.space_group_name_H-M   'P 1'
#
loop_
_entity.id
_entity.type
_entity.pdbx_description
1 polymer ?
#
loop_
_entity_poly.entity_id
_entity_poly.type
_entity_poly.pdbx_seq_one_letter_code
_entity_poly.pdbx_strand_id
1 'polypeptide(L)'
;MALTHFLGAALPLLLLLCAAEAGGEVGVNYGRVANDLPDPASVVQLLKQNGITMVRLYDANPKVLTSLANTGIKVLVMLPNEELAAAASDPSYALRWARSNVAAYYPATRIHGVAVGNEVFDSRPDLNADLVVAMANVHDALAQLGLADAVKVSTPVAFSAVTDSYPPSAGRFRDDVAQSVMKPMLGFLQRTGSYLTINIYPYLAYAEHPDQISLDYALGNSNPGVRVDDEDTASLTLDDNDDDGVTYYSLLDAQLDATYYAMGDLGFTSLKAHVGETGHPTGGRPKPGRRPPRGGRRHLMAGDDDGYPVASVANAHAYVNNVINRVLSGNTGTPHRPDADMDVYIFALFNENQKGDGPDDIEQNFGLFYPNEQKVYEFDFHHGGGGGGGGGGAKASWCVANAARKGRASGTCDFAGAASVVYQEPAGACDAKSSWCVANAAVGDDRLQQALDYACGHGADCSVIQRNGRATALTPARDRKLHAPIEGMN
;
A
#
# COMPACT_ATOMS: atom_id res chain seq x y z
N MET A 1 15.99 56.77 8.15
CA MET A 1 16.62 55.50 8.52
C MET A 1 15.59 54.53 9.12
N ALA A 2 14.53 54.20 8.43
CA ALA A 2 13.51 53.29 8.94
C ALA A 2 12.96 52.29 7.90
N LEU A 3 13.67 52.10 6.79
CA LEU A 3 13.23 51.22 5.70
C LEU A 3 14.07 49.95 5.50
N THR A 4 15.13 49.77 6.27
CA THR A 4 16.09 48.64 6.10
C THR A 4 15.87 47.51 7.08
N HIS A 5 14.93 47.59 8.03
CA HIS A 5 14.69 46.52 9.00
C HIS A 5 13.49 45.61 8.70
N PHE A 6 12.66 45.91 7.69
CA PHE A 6 11.50 45.09 7.31
C PHE A 6 11.79 43.97 6.27
N LEU A 7 12.92 44.05 5.56
CA LEU A 7 13.27 43.03 4.57
C LEU A 7 14.00 41.80 5.17
N GLY A 8 14.52 41.92 6.39
CA GLY A 8 15.27 40.82 7.03
C GLY A 8 14.40 39.78 7.74
N ALA A 9 13.13 40.09 8.06
CA ALA A 9 12.25 39.18 8.78
C ALA A 9 11.33 38.33 7.88
N ALA A 10 11.16 38.72 6.60
CA ALA A 10 10.31 37.99 5.67
C ALA A 10 11.03 36.80 4.97
N LEU A 11 12.35 36.84 4.88
CA LEU A 11 13.13 35.78 4.22
C LEU A 11 13.19 34.45 5.01
N PRO A 12 13.33 34.45 6.36
CA PRO A 12 13.29 33.18 7.11
C PRO A 12 11.88 32.58 7.23
N LEU A 13 10.82 33.38 7.09
CA LEU A 13 9.45 32.87 7.14
C LEU A 13 9.05 32.17 5.83
N LEU A 14 9.62 32.58 4.67
CA LEU A 14 9.38 31.95 3.37
C LEU A 14 10.17 30.63 3.21
N LEU A 15 11.29 30.48 3.92
CA LEU A 15 12.09 29.23 3.89
C LEU A 15 11.54 28.13 4.81
N LEU A 16 10.63 28.46 5.75
CA LEU A 16 9.98 27.46 6.59
C LEU A 16 8.75 26.81 5.96
N LEU A 17 8.30 27.27 4.79
CA LEU A 17 7.15 26.71 4.05
C LEU A 17 7.53 25.70 2.97
N CYS A 18 8.81 25.39 2.81
CA CYS A 18 9.31 24.33 1.90
C CYS A 18 9.98 23.19 2.69
N ALA A 19 9.42 22.77 3.80
CA ALA A 19 9.63 21.41 4.23
C ALA A 19 8.78 20.57 3.26
N ALA A 20 9.41 20.08 2.19
CA ALA A 20 8.85 18.96 1.45
C ALA A 20 8.59 17.86 2.47
N GLU A 21 7.35 17.46 2.63
CA GLU A 21 7.02 16.24 3.34
C GLU A 21 7.73 15.12 2.59
N ALA A 22 8.88 14.69 3.11
CA ALA A 22 9.60 13.55 2.61
C ALA A 22 8.87 12.31 3.15
N GLY A 23 8.09 11.68 2.32
CA GLY A 23 7.33 10.47 2.61
C GLY A 23 6.12 10.38 1.69
N GLY A 24 5.86 9.20 1.13
CA GLY A 24 4.67 8.93 0.33
C GLY A 24 3.38 9.01 1.16
N GLU A 25 2.27 9.11 0.48
CA GLU A 25 0.93 9.11 1.08
C GLU A 25 0.20 7.82 0.75
N VAL A 26 -0.72 7.41 1.63
CA VAL A 26 -1.65 6.32 1.37
C VAL A 26 -3.05 6.86 1.17
N GLY A 27 -3.66 6.47 0.05
CA GLY A 27 -5.03 6.81 -0.32
C GLY A 27 -5.84 5.59 -0.68
N VAL A 28 -7.00 5.80 -1.29
CA VAL A 28 -7.91 4.73 -1.69
C VAL A 28 -8.41 4.92 -3.11
N ASN A 29 -8.72 3.81 -3.76
CA ASN A 29 -9.43 3.78 -5.03
C ASN A 29 -10.93 3.88 -4.79
N TYR A 30 -11.56 4.91 -5.28
CA TYR A 30 -13.00 5.11 -5.23
C TYR A 30 -13.62 4.68 -6.57
N GLY A 31 -13.81 3.38 -6.73
CA GLY A 31 -14.57 2.78 -7.83
C GLY A 31 -16.08 2.97 -7.63
N ARG A 32 -16.84 2.86 -8.74
CA ARG A 32 -18.29 3.07 -8.73
C ARG A 32 -19.04 2.13 -9.68
N VAL A 33 -18.54 0.92 -9.85
CA VAL A 33 -19.21 -0.14 -10.62
C VAL A 33 -20.19 -0.88 -9.69
N ALA A 34 -21.18 -0.12 -9.20
CA ALA A 34 -22.18 -0.59 -8.27
C ALA A 34 -23.47 0.25 -8.39
N ASN A 35 -24.59 -0.25 -7.88
CA ASN A 35 -25.89 0.41 -7.91
C ASN A 35 -26.46 0.72 -6.50
N ASP A 36 -25.68 0.47 -5.45
CA ASP A 36 -26.07 0.58 -4.05
C ASP A 36 -25.14 1.46 -3.21
N LEU A 37 -24.20 2.18 -3.86
CA LEU A 37 -23.24 3.04 -3.16
C LEU A 37 -23.91 4.28 -2.56
N PRO A 38 -23.36 4.82 -1.44
CA PRO A 38 -23.81 6.08 -0.87
C PRO A 38 -23.59 7.25 -1.84
N ASP A 39 -24.32 8.34 -1.60
CA ASP A 39 -24.11 9.55 -2.39
C ASP A 39 -22.72 10.16 -2.13
N PRO A 40 -22.13 10.91 -3.12
CA PRO A 40 -20.76 11.41 -3.00
C PRO A 40 -20.53 12.34 -1.79
N ALA A 41 -21.55 13.02 -1.26
CA ALA A 41 -21.37 13.88 -0.10
C ALA A 41 -21.20 13.04 1.18
N SER A 42 -21.97 11.95 1.31
CA SER A 42 -21.80 10.95 2.38
C SER A 42 -20.42 10.29 2.30
N VAL A 43 -19.97 9.91 1.09
CA VAL A 43 -18.64 9.34 0.89
C VAL A 43 -17.55 10.31 1.36
N VAL A 44 -17.66 11.60 1.07
CA VAL A 44 -16.68 12.59 1.55
C VAL A 44 -16.64 12.66 3.09
N GLN A 45 -17.78 12.55 3.77
CA GLN A 45 -17.78 12.48 5.23
C GLN A 45 -17.10 11.21 5.74
N LEU A 46 -17.36 10.08 5.09
CA LEU A 46 -16.72 8.79 5.41
C LEU A 46 -15.20 8.87 5.26
N LEU A 47 -14.69 9.45 4.17
CA LEU A 47 -13.26 9.67 3.97
C LEU A 47 -12.63 10.50 5.08
N LYS A 48 -13.25 11.63 5.43
CA LYS A 48 -12.78 12.52 6.51
C LYS A 48 -12.78 11.85 7.88
N GLN A 49 -13.84 11.13 8.21
CA GLN A 49 -13.98 10.42 9.49
C GLN A 49 -12.91 9.35 9.68
N ASN A 50 -12.41 8.77 8.59
CA ASN A 50 -11.39 7.72 8.61
C ASN A 50 -9.97 8.21 8.27
N GLY A 51 -9.74 9.54 8.22
CA GLY A 51 -8.41 10.11 7.99
C GLY A 51 -7.87 9.92 6.56
N ILE A 52 -8.73 9.59 5.60
CA ILE A 52 -8.31 9.36 4.21
C ILE A 52 -8.14 10.71 3.51
N THR A 53 -6.91 11.01 3.09
CA THR A 53 -6.51 12.31 2.53
C THR A 53 -6.30 12.30 1.02
N MET A 54 -6.36 11.12 0.39
CA MET A 54 -6.08 10.95 -1.03
C MET A 54 -7.02 9.91 -1.64
N VAL A 55 -7.59 10.23 -2.82
CA VAL A 55 -8.48 9.32 -3.54
C VAL A 55 -8.11 9.26 -5.03
N ARG A 56 -8.22 8.07 -5.62
CA ARG A 56 -8.15 7.87 -7.06
C ARG A 56 -9.52 7.52 -7.60
N LEU A 57 -9.92 8.21 -8.66
CA LEU A 57 -11.17 7.99 -9.39
C LEU A 57 -10.88 7.32 -10.74
N TYR A 58 -11.86 6.59 -11.27
CA TYR A 58 -11.79 5.94 -12.58
C TYR A 58 -12.50 6.74 -13.69
N ASP A 59 -12.83 8.00 -13.36
CA ASP A 59 -13.43 8.98 -14.27
C ASP A 59 -13.22 10.40 -13.70
N ALA A 60 -13.95 11.37 -14.25
CA ALA A 60 -14.02 12.75 -13.75
C ALA A 60 -15.48 13.16 -13.45
N ASN A 61 -16.19 12.35 -12.65
CA ASN A 61 -17.61 12.58 -12.36
C ASN A 61 -17.85 13.92 -11.67
N PRO A 62 -18.69 14.82 -12.24
CA PRO A 62 -18.91 16.17 -11.72
C PRO A 62 -19.47 16.19 -10.28
N LYS A 63 -20.34 15.24 -9.92
CA LYS A 63 -20.92 15.18 -8.57
C LYS A 63 -19.86 14.82 -7.53
N VAL A 64 -19.00 13.86 -7.85
CA VAL A 64 -17.89 13.46 -6.97
C VAL A 64 -16.90 14.61 -6.81
N LEU A 65 -16.47 15.23 -7.92
CA LEU A 65 -15.49 16.33 -7.90
C LEU A 65 -16.04 17.55 -7.13
N THR A 66 -17.32 17.88 -7.33
CA THR A 66 -17.96 18.97 -6.57
C THR A 66 -18.03 18.66 -5.07
N SER A 67 -18.33 17.41 -4.68
CA SER A 67 -18.41 17.02 -3.27
C SER A 67 -17.05 17.05 -2.58
N LEU A 68 -15.95 16.85 -3.32
CA LEU A 68 -14.57 16.92 -2.82
C LEU A 68 -14.04 18.36 -2.73
N ALA A 69 -14.77 19.37 -3.22
CA ALA A 69 -14.34 20.76 -3.18
C ALA A 69 -14.10 21.26 -1.75
N ASN A 70 -12.97 21.96 -1.52
CA ASN A 70 -12.57 22.56 -0.24
C ASN A 70 -12.43 21.54 0.92
N THR A 71 -12.22 20.27 0.61
CA THR A 71 -11.99 19.22 1.61
C THR A 71 -10.51 19.05 1.98
N GLY A 72 -9.60 19.50 1.12
CA GLY A 72 -8.17 19.22 1.23
C GLY A 72 -7.76 17.82 0.74
N ILE A 73 -8.71 16.93 0.44
CA ILE A 73 -8.44 15.59 -0.08
C ILE A 73 -7.84 15.70 -1.49
N LYS A 74 -6.68 15.09 -1.70
CA LYS A 74 -6.03 14.99 -3.02
C LYS A 74 -6.82 14.05 -3.93
N VAL A 75 -6.95 14.41 -5.19
CA VAL A 75 -7.74 13.66 -6.17
C VAL A 75 -6.90 13.34 -7.40
N LEU A 76 -6.76 12.06 -7.72
CA LEU A 76 -6.29 11.57 -9.02
C LEU A 76 -7.52 11.25 -9.87
N VAL A 77 -7.78 12.04 -10.92
CA VAL A 77 -8.89 11.80 -11.86
C VAL A 77 -8.42 10.95 -13.03
N MET A 78 -9.34 10.36 -13.79
CA MET A 78 -8.99 9.57 -14.97
C MET A 78 -9.70 10.07 -16.22
N LEU A 79 -8.93 10.10 -17.34
CA LEU A 79 -9.46 10.08 -18.69
C LEU A 79 -9.66 8.59 -19.06
N PRO A 80 -10.91 8.12 -19.23
CA PRO A 80 -11.19 6.69 -19.42
C PRO A 80 -10.60 6.11 -20.72
N ASN A 81 -10.43 4.79 -20.78
CA ASN A 81 -9.90 4.09 -21.95
C ASN A 81 -10.73 4.39 -23.22
N GLU A 82 -12.03 4.57 -23.08
CA GLU A 82 -12.97 4.87 -24.18
C GLU A 82 -12.68 6.22 -24.84
N GLU A 83 -12.10 7.17 -24.10
CA GLU A 83 -11.79 8.52 -24.59
C GLU A 83 -10.33 8.66 -25.09
N LEU A 84 -9.52 7.62 -24.90
CA LEU A 84 -8.08 7.67 -25.17
C LEU A 84 -7.76 7.94 -26.64
N ALA A 85 -8.40 7.23 -27.58
CA ALA A 85 -8.22 7.43 -29.01
C ALA A 85 -8.61 8.85 -29.46
N ALA A 86 -9.68 9.42 -28.88
CA ALA A 86 -10.07 10.79 -29.15
C ALA A 86 -9.05 11.80 -28.63
N ALA A 87 -8.52 11.59 -27.42
CA ALA A 87 -7.49 12.44 -26.84
C ALA A 87 -6.16 12.34 -27.59
N ALA A 88 -5.83 11.17 -28.16
CA ALA A 88 -4.63 10.99 -28.98
C ALA A 88 -4.75 11.69 -30.34
N SER A 89 -5.89 11.54 -31.03
CA SER A 89 -6.07 12.02 -32.39
C SER A 89 -6.40 13.50 -32.49
N ASP A 90 -6.98 14.14 -31.44
CA ASP A 90 -7.39 15.56 -31.45
C ASP A 90 -6.89 16.29 -30.18
N PRO A 91 -5.79 17.08 -30.27
CA PRO A 91 -5.33 17.93 -29.18
C PRO A 91 -6.39 18.90 -28.65
N SER A 92 -7.33 19.33 -29.51
CA SER A 92 -8.43 20.19 -29.08
C SER A 92 -9.43 19.45 -28.21
N TYR A 93 -9.61 18.14 -28.46
CA TYR A 93 -10.38 17.27 -27.55
C TYR A 93 -9.74 17.22 -26.17
N ALA A 94 -8.44 16.93 -26.09
CA ALA A 94 -7.70 16.89 -24.84
C ALA A 94 -7.80 18.22 -24.08
N LEU A 95 -7.72 19.36 -24.78
CA LEU A 95 -7.88 20.69 -24.18
C LEU A 95 -9.31 20.91 -23.63
N ARG A 96 -10.33 20.52 -24.39
CA ARG A 96 -11.73 20.60 -23.92
C ARG A 96 -11.93 19.73 -22.69
N TRP A 97 -11.42 18.50 -22.73
CA TRP A 97 -11.49 17.56 -21.63
C TRP A 97 -10.82 18.11 -20.36
N ALA A 98 -9.57 18.56 -20.46
CA ALA A 98 -8.82 19.14 -19.34
C ALA A 98 -9.52 20.37 -18.75
N ARG A 99 -10.09 21.24 -19.61
CA ARG A 99 -10.84 22.41 -19.16
C ARG A 99 -12.10 22.03 -18.38
N SER A 100 -12.88 21.08 -18.87
CA SER A 100 -14.15 20.69 -18.29
C SER A 100 -14.01 19.80 -17.05
N ASN A 101 -12.98 18.96 -16.99
CA ASN A 101 -12.83 17.92 -15.99
C ASN A 101 -11.74 18.19 -14.94
N VAL A 102 -10.81 19.11 -15.23
CA VAL A 102 -9.75 19.50 -14.30
C VAL A 102 -9.87 20.98 -13.94
N ALA A 103 -9.70 21.89 -14.90
CA ALA A 103 -9.64 23.33 -14.63
C ALA A 103 -10.96 23.88 -14.04
N ALA A 104 -12.10 23.30 -14.39
CA ALA A 104 -13.40 23.70 -13.85
C ALA A 104 -13.55 23.46 -12.35
N TYR A 105 -12.74 22.57 -11.78
CA TYR A 105 -12.80 22.19 -10.37
C TYR A 105 -11.59 22.63 -9.56
N TYR A 106 -10.42 22.73 -10.20
CA TYR A 106 -9.18 23.19 -9.57
C TYR A 106 -9.22 24.71 -9.33
N PRO A 107 -8.77 25.23 -8.16
CA PRO A 107 -8.13 24.54 -7.04
C PRO A 107 -9.10 24.09 -5.94
N ALA A 108 -10.40 24.37 -6.05
CA ALA A 108 -11.38 24.03 -5.01
C ALA A 108 -11.37 22.51 -4.72
N THR A 109 -11.35 21.68 -5.74
CA THR A 109 -11.03 20.26 -5.65
C THR A 109 -9.53 20.10 -5.92
N ARG A 110 -8.81 19.51 -4.96
CA ARG A 110 -7.34 19.37 -5.01
C ARG A 110 -6.94 18.26 -5.97
N ILE A 111 -7.24 18.47 -7.27
CA ILE A 111 -6.80 17.54 -8.32
C ILE A 111 -5.27 17.68 -8.44
N HIS A 112 -4.53 16.59 -8.18
CA HIS A 112 -3.08 16.55 -8.23
C HIS A 112 -2.53 15.73 -9.40
N GLY A 113 -3.40 14.99 -10.09
CA GLY A 113 -2.99 14.20 -11.24
C GLY A 113 -4.14 13.78 -12.13
N VAL A 114 -3.79 13.39 -13.35
CA VAL A 114 -4.64 12.77 -14.35
C VAL A 114 -4.04 11.43 -14.75
N ALA A 115 -4.75 10.35 -14.50
CA ALA A 115 -4.48 9.04 -15.10
C ALA A 115 -5.08 9.03 -16.52
N VAL A 116 -4.27 8.77 -17.53
CA VAL A 116 -4.72 8.62 -18.92
C VAL A 116 -4.87 7.15 -19.23
N GLY A 117 -6.11 6.67 -19.24
CA GLY A 117 -6.43 5.24 -19.29
C GLY A 117 -6.10 4.50 -17.98
N ASN A 118 -6.40 3.21 -17.98
CA ASN A 118 -6.06 2.26 -16.92
C ASN A 118 -5.80 0.88 -17.51
N GLU A 119 -4.63 0.29 -17.21
CA GLU A 119 -4.25 -1.07 -17.63
C GLU A 119 -4.48 -1.31 -19.12
N VAL A 120 -4.09 -0.32 -19.94
CA VAL A 120 -4.36 -0.30 -21.38
C VAL A 120 -3.77 -1.52 -22.06
N PHE A 121 -2.59 -1.97 -21.66
CA PHE A 121 -1.90 -3.11 -22.28
C PHE A 121 -2.68 -4.43 -22.19
N ASP A 122 -3.47 -4.58 -21.14
CA ASP A 122 -4.23 -5.81 -20.90
C ASP A 122 -5.69 -5.66 -21.31
N SER A 123 -6.31 -4.50 -21.04
CA SER A 123 -7.73 -4.28 -21.27
C SER A 123 -8.04 -3.77 -22.69
N ARG A 124 -7.16 -2.98 -23.30
CA ARG A 124 -7.33 -2.34 -24.61
C ARG A 124 -6.01 -2.26 -25.37
N PRO A 125 -5.37 -3.40 -25.69
CA PRO A 125 -4.09 -3.43 -26.40
C PRO A 125 -4.15 -2.78 -27.79
N ASP A 126 -5.34 -2.64 -28.36
CA ASP A 126 -5.61 -1.88 -29.58
C ASP A 126 -5.27 -0.38 -29.44
N LEU A 127 -5.23 0.16 -28.21
CA LEU A 127 -4.91 1.57 -27.92
C LEU A 127 -3.44 1.81 -27.51
N ASN A 128 -2.60 0.79 -27.54
CA ASN A 128 -1.20 0.91 -27.11
C ASN A 128 -0.45 2.02 -27.89
N ALA A 129 -0.71 2.17 -29.18
CA ALA A 129 -0.07 3.19 -30.02
C ALA A 129 -0.55 4.61 -29.68
N ASP A 130 -1.76 4.75 -29.18
CA ASP A 130 -2.38 6.05 -28.88
C ASP A 130 -2.02 6.56 -27.47
N LEU A 131 -1.63 5.67 -26.56
CA LEU A 131 -1.48 5.96 -25.13
C LEU A 131 -0.52 7.13 -24.86
N VAL A 132 0.70 7.06 -25.35
CA VAL A 132 1.73 8.11 -25.10
C VAL A 132 1.36 9.43 -25.77
N VAL A 133 0.70 9.36 -26.94
CA VAL A 133 0.21 10.54 -27.65
C VAL A 133 -0.92 11.22 -26.86
N ALA A 134 -1.87 10.45 -26.33
CA ALA A 134 -2.95 10.96 -25.48
C ALA A 134 -2.38 11.61 -24.20
N MET A 135 -1.40 10.96 -23.55
CA MET A 135 -0.71 11.53 -22.37
C MET A 135 -0.06 12.88 -22.69
N ALA A 136 0.63 12.98 -23.82
CA ALA A 136 1.27 14.22 -24.26
C ALA A 136 0.23 15.33 -24.54
N ASN A 137 -0.86 15.02 -25.25
CA ASN A 137 -1.92 15.99 -25.54
C ASN A 137 -2.64 16.46 -24.27
N VAL A 138 -2.86 15.58 -23.29
CA VAL A 138 -3.44 15.96 -21.98
C VAL A 138 -2.48 16.84 -21.19
N HIS A 139 -1.18 16.51 -21.17
CA HIS A 139 -0.17 17.35 -20.52
C HIS A 139 -0.08 18.74 -21.16
N ASP A 140 -0.04 18.82 -22.49
CA ASP A 140 0.02 20.08 -23.22
C ASP A 140 -1.25 20.92 -23.00
N ALA A 141 -2.40 20.28 -22.88
CA ALA A 141 -3.65 20.92 -22.50
C ALA A 141 -3.58 21.53 -21.08
N LEU A 142 -3.05 20.78 -20.11
CA LEU A 142 -2.82 21.28 -18.76
C LEU A 142 -1.81 22.44 -18.75
N ALA A 143 -0.75 22.36 -19.55
CA ALA A 143 0.23 23.45 -19.70
C ALA A 143 -0.41 24.72 -20.26
N GLN A 144 -1.25 24.61 -21.30
CA GLN A 144 -2.01 25.74 -21.84
C GLN A 144 -2.96 26.37 -20.81
N LEU A 145 -3.45 25.59 -19.86
CA LEU A 145 -4.32 26.05 -18.77
C LEU A 145 -3.51 26.53 -17.53
N GLY A 146 -2.18 26.48 -17.56
CA GLY A 146 -1.31 26.85 -16.45
C GLY A 146 -1.33 25.86 -15.28
N LEU A 147 -1.66 24.60 -15.52
CA LEU A 147 -1.86 23.57 -14.50
C LEU A 147 -0.80 22.45 -14.51
N ALA A 148 0.11 22.37 -15.51
CA ALA A 148 1.02 21.24 -15.67
C ALA A 148 2.01 21.04 -14.50
N ASP A 149 2.32 22.09 -13.75
CA ASP A 149 3.18 21.96 -12.56
C ASP A 149 2.42 21.36 -11.36
N ALA A 150 1.14 21.68 -11.23
CA ALA A 150 0.30 21.27 -10.11
C ALA A 150 -0.42 19.93 -10.35
N VAL A 151 -0.68 19.57 -11.61
CA VAL A 151 -1.44 18.39 -12.01
C VAL A 151 -0.58 17.51 -12.91
N LYS A 152 -0.09 16.40 -12.38
CA LYS A 152 0.79 15.48 -13.09
C LYS A 152 0.01 14.51 -13.97
N VAL A 153 0.59 14.10 -15.09
CA VAL A 153 0.00 13.12 -16.02
C VAL A 153 0.75 11.80 -15.89
N SER A 154 0.03 10.73 -15.64
CA SER A 154 0.56 9.35 -15.61
C SER A 154 -0.46 8.41 -16.27
N THR A 155 -0.15 7.13 -16.32
CA THR A 155 -1.08 6.05 -16.67
C THR A 155 -0.81 4.86 -15.78
N PRO A 156 -1.84 4.25 -15.16
CA PRO A 156 -1.68 3.03 -14.39
C PRO A 156 -1.44 1.84 -15.32
N VAL A 157 -0.34 1.13 -15.06
CA VAL A 157 0.08 -0.07 -15.77
C VAL A 157 -0.11 -1.28 -14.86
N ALA A 158 -0.71 -2.37 -15.37
CA ALA A 158 -0.80 -3.61 -14.62
C ALA A 158 0.59 -4.25 -14.46
N PHE A 159 0.83 -4.91 -13.33
CA PHE A 159 2.11 -5.61 -13.09
C PHE A 159 2.40 -6.71 -14.11
N SER A 160 1.40 -7.22 -14.81
CA SER A 160 1.55 -8.14 -15.95
C SER A 160 2.42 -7.59 -17.10
N ALA A 161 2.67 -6.27 -17.13
CA ALA A 161 3.63 -5.68 -18.07
C ALA A 161 5.09 -5.99 -17.72
N VAL A 162 5.38 -6.42 -16.48
CA VAL A 162 6.70 -6.86 -16.02
C VAL A 162 6.77 -8.38 -16.14
N THR A 163 7.81 -8.87 -16.79
CA THR A 163 8.15 -10.31 -16.91
C THR A 163 9.44 -10.61 -16.17
N ASP A 164 9.72 -11.90 -15.97
CA ASP A 164 10.91 -12.39 -15.28
C ASP A 164 11.15 -11.70 -13.92
N SER A 165 10.07 -11.53 -13.15
CA SER A 165 10.09 -10.80 -11.88
C SER A 165 10.72 -11.57 -10.71
N TYR A 166 11.31 -12.73 -10.94
CA TYR A 166 12.07 -13.50 -9.97
C TYR A 166 13.36 -14.07 -10.59
N PRO A 167 14.56 -13.74 -10.00
CA PRO A 167 14.74 -12.76 -8.93
C PRO A 167 14.28 -11.36 -9.36
N PRO A 168 13.99 -10.43 -8.44
CA PRO A 168 13.58 -9.07 -8.82
C PRO A 168 14.53 -8.36 -9.77
N SER A 169 15.83 -8.59 -9.66
CA SER A 169 16.87 -8.05 -10.56
C SER A 169 16.75 -8.50 -12.02
N ALA A 170 16.08 -9.63 -12.28
CA ALA A 170 15.79 -10.09 -13.64
C ALA A 170 14.57 -9.39 -14.27
N GLY A 171 13.87 -8.55 -13.51
CA GLY A 171 12.65 -7.86 -13.93
C GLY A 171 12.86 -7.02 -15.18
N ARG A 172 12.03 -7.22 -16.19
CA ARG A 172 12.01 -6.44 -17.43
C ARG A 172 10.58 -6.27 -17.93
N PHE A 173 10.34 -5.24 -18.74
CA PHE A 173 9.04 -5.10 -19.39
C PHE A 173 8.90 -6.10 -20.54
N ARG A 174 7.67 -6.59 -20.76
CA ARG A 174 7.35 -7.50 -21.87
C ARG A 174 7.82 -6.93 -23.22
N ASP A 175 8.35 -7.77 -24.08
CA ASP A 175 8.96 -7.38 -25.36
C ASP A 175 7.97 -6.64 -26.29
N ASP A 176 6.67 -7.01 -26.24
CA ASP A 176 5.62 -6.41 -27.07
C ASP A 176 5.35 -4.93 -26.74
N VAL A 177 5.64 -4.50 -25.51
CA VAL A 177 5.40 -3.12 -25.05
C VAL A 177 6.67 -2.37 -24.66
N ALA A 178 7.77 -3.04 -24.37
CA ALA A 178 8.98 -2.45 -23.81
C ALA A 178 9.52 -1.27 -24.64
N GLN A 179 9.85 -1.51 -25.92
CA GLN A 179 10.41 -0.48 -26.78
C GLN A 179 9.37 0.41 -27.44
N SER A 180 8.20 -0.16 -27.75
CA SER A 180 7.14 0.52 -28.53
C SER A 180 6.32 1.51 -27.69
N VAL A 181 6.11 1.21 -26.39
CA VAL A 181 5.24 2.02 -25.52
C VAL A 181 5.94 2.41 -24.23
N MET A 182 6.53 1.45 -23.47
CA MET A 182 7.10 1.75 -22.15
C MET A 182 8.23 2.74 -22.22
N LYS A 183 9.21 2.53 -23.11
CA LYS A 183 10.36 3.44 -23.24
C LYS A 183 9.97 4.88 -23.58
N PRO A 184 9.16 5.17 -24.61
CA PRO A 184 8.70 6.53 -24.89
C PRO A 184 7.83 7.11 -23.74
N MET A 185 7.02 6.28 -23.05
CA MET A 185 6.21 6.68 -21.90
C MET A 185 7.09 7.09 -20.71
N LEU A 186 8.06 6.25 -20.31
CA LEU A 186 9.00 6.58 -19.23
C LEU A 186 9.80 7.85 -19.54
N GLY A 187 10.21 8.02 -20.82
CA GLY A 187 10.84 9.26 -21.28
C GLY A 187 9.93 10.49 -21.19
N PHE A 188 8.64 10.33 -21.47
CA PHE A 188 7.65 11.39 -21.26
C PHE A 188 7.50 11.73 -19.77
N LEU A 189 7.31 10.73 -18.90
CA LEU A 189 7.16 10.92 -17.46
C LEU A 189 8.38 11.62 -16.84
N GLN A 190 9.58 11.23 -17.24
CA GLN A 190 10.82 11.87 -16.77
C GLN A 190 10.91 13.34 -17.20
N ARG A 191 10.62 13.66 -18.46
CA ARG A 191 10.69 15.05 -18.98
C ARG A 191 9.65 15.96 -18.35
N THR A 192 8.48 15.44 -17.98
CA THR A 192 7.39 16.21 -17.38
C THR A 192 7.44 16.27 -15.84
N GLY A 193 8.45 15.63 -15.22
CA GLY A 193 8.58 15.54 -13.78
C GLY A 193 7.40 14.79 -13.15
N SER A 194 6.89 13.78 -13.87
CA SER A 194 5.84 12.88 -13.42
C SER A 194 6.44 11.56 -12.91
N TYR A 195 5.66 10.53 -12.77
CA TYR A 195 6.00 9.23 -12.18
C TYR A 195 5.30 8.09 -12.92
N LEU A 196 5.89 6.88 -12.88
CA LEU A 196 5.20 5.67 -13.29
C LEU A 196 4.14 5.30 -12.25
N THR A 197 2.95 4.94 -12.71
CA THR A 197 1.94 4.33 -11.85
C THR A 197 1.81 2.85 -12.19
N ILE A 198 1.95 1.98 -11.17
CA ILE A 198 1.88 0.52 -11.35
C ILE A 198 0.81 -0.06 -10.42
N ASN A 199 -0.04 -0.94 -10.95
CA ASN A 199 -1.03 -1.70 -10.18
C ASN A 199 -0.43 -3.05 -9.82
N ILE A 200 -0.28 -3.33 -8.50
CA ILE A 200 0.41 -4.52 -8.01
C ILE A 200 -0.47 -5.23 -6.99
N TYR A 201 -0.74 -6.51 -7.23
CA TYR A 201 -1.53 -7.36 -6.34
C TYR A 201 -0.75 -8.63 -5.95
N PRO A 202 -0.03 -8.62 -4.81
CA PRO A 202 0.66 -9.82 -4.32
C PRO A 202 -0.24 -11.04 -4.18
N TYR A 203 -1.53 -10.82 -3.86
CA TYR A 203 -2.54 -11.88 -3.84
C TYR A 203 -2.63 -12.67 -5.15
N LEU A 204 -2.58 -12.00 -6.31
CA LEU A 204 -2.70 -12.67 -7.60
C LEU A 204 -1.50 -13.58 -7.87
N ALA A 205 -0.27 -13.11 -7.59
CA ALA A 205 0.92 -13.93 -7.73
C ALA A 205 0.91 -15.14 -6.76
N TYR A 206 0.48 -14.90 -5.51
CA TYR A 206 0.28 -16.00 -4.55
C TYR A 206 -0.79 -16.99 -5.02
N ALA A 207 -1.90 -16.50 -5.56
CA ALA A 207 -2.99 -17.34 -6.07
C ALA A 207 -2.57 -18.22 -7.25
N GLU A 208 -1.63 -17.75 -8.08
CA GLU A 208 -1.06 -18.50 -9.20
C GLU A 208 0.01 -19.51 -8.75
N HIS A 209 0.77 -19.19 -7.69
CA HIS A 209 1.93 -20.00 -7.23
C HIS A 209 1.91 -20.27 -5.72
N PRO A 210 0.83 -20.83 -5.14
CA PRO A 210 0.69 -21.01 -3.69
C PRO A 210 1.64 -22.06 -3.10
N ASP A 211 2.28 -22.88 -3.94
CA ASP A 211 3.30 -23.86 -3.59
C ASP A 211 4.72 -23.25 -3.54
N GLN A 212 4.93 -22.10 -4.14
CA GLN A 212 6.22 -21.40 -4.22
C GLN A 212 6.25 -20.14 -3.35
N ILE A 213 5.13 -19.45 -3.25
CA ILE A 213 4.97 -18.20 -2.50
C ILE A 213 4.23 -18.50 -1.21
N SER A 214 4.80 -18.16 -0.05
CA SER A 214 4.09 -18.29 1.23
C SER A 214 3.04 -17.19 1.39
N LEU A 215 1.95 -17.51 2.11
CA LEU A 215 0.91 -16.53 2.42
C LEU A 215 1.48 -15.36 3.22
N ASP A 216 2.32 -15.62 4.22
CA ASP A 216 2.94 -14.57 5.04
C ASP A 216 3.75 -13.59 4.19
N TYR A 217 4.46 -14.08 3.19
CA TYR A 217 5.20 -13.24 2.26
C TYR A 217 4.28 -12.39 1.39
N ALA A 218 3.20 -12.97 0.88
CA ALA A 218 2.19 -12.25 0.11
C ALA A 218 1.46 -11.18 0.94
N LEU A 219 1.30 -11.41 2.25
CA LEU A 219 0.69 -10.47 3.19
C LEU A 219 1.66 -9.40 3.73
N GLY A 220 2.96 -9.52 3.47
CA GLY A 220 3.99 -8.63 4.02
C GLY A 220 4.32 -8.91 5.48
N ASN A 221 4.14 -10.15 5.93
CA ASN A 221 4.39 -10.64 7.29
C ASN A 221 5.56 -11.63 7.37
N SER A 222 6.35 -11.78 6.32
CA SER A 222 7.40 -12.81 6.27
C SER A 222 8.47 -12.57 7.33
N ASN A 223 8.67 -13.56 8.20
CA ASN A 223 9.75 -13.57 9.18
C ASN A 223 10.20 -15.03 9.43
N PRO A 224 11.43 -15.43 9.08
CA PRO A 224 12.43 -14.62 8.41
C PRO A 224 12.00 -14.20 6.99
N GLY A 225 12.61 -13.12 6.46
CA GLY A 225 12.36 -12.67 5.09
C GLY A 225 12.82 -13.72 4.06
N VAL A 226 12.34 -13.58 2.84
CA VAL A 226 12.75 -14.38 1.70
C VAL A 226 14.06 -13.79 1.16
N ARG A 227 15.13 -14.58 1.26
CA ARG A 227 16.42 -14.21 0.68
C ARG A 227 16.42 -14.54 -0.80
N VAL A 228 16.83 -13.60 -1.60
CA VAL A 228 17.04 -13.77 -3.04
C VAL A 228 18.51 -13.51 -3.32
N ASP A 229 19.20 -14.52 -3.85
CA ASP A 229 20.59 -14.38 -4.28
C ASP A 229 20.59 -13.59 -5.59
N ASP A 230 21.28 -12.47 -5.61
CA ASP A 230 21.37 -11.59 -6.76
C ASP A 230 22.68 -11.90 -7.52
N GLU A 231 22.60 -12.62 -8.64
CA GLU A 231 23.76 -12.97 -9.45
C GLU A 231 24.48 -11.73 -10.02
N ASP A 232 23.78 -10.57 -10.12
CA ASP A 232 24.37 -9.34 -10.66
C ASP A 232 25.21 -8.56 -9.63
N THR A 233 24.98 -8.74 -8.32
CA THR A 233 25.81 -8.13 -7.27
C THR A 233 27.10 -8.93 -7.01
N ALA A 234 27.11 -10.23 -7.28
CA ALA A 234 28.29 -11.09 -7.12
C ALA A 234 29.51 -10.71 -8.03
N SER A 235 29.29 -9.86 -9.02
CA SER A 235 30.34 -9.42 -9.97
C SER A 235 31.14 -8.21 -9.50
N LEU A 236 30.80 -7.54 -8.41
CA LEU A 236 31.44 -6.28 -8.00
C LEU A 236 32.33 -6.39 -6.76
N THR A 237 32.31 -7.49 -6.02
CA THR A 237 33.16 -7.69 -4.85
C THR A 237 34.03 -8.92 -5.00
N LEU A 238 35.35 -8.73 -4.93
CA LEU A 238 36.38 -9.80 -4.92
C LEU A 238 36.57 -10.39 -3.51
N ASP A 239 35.60 -10.30 -2.64
CA ASP A 239 35.68 -10.81 -1.26
C ASP A 239 34.76 -12.02 -1.10
N ASP A 240 35.34 -13.20 -1.05
CA ASP A 240 34.68 -14.52 -0.99
C ASP A 240 33.83 -14.76 0.29
N ASN A 241 33.60 -13.73 1.12
CA ASN A 241 32.89 -13.83 2.39
C ASN A 241 31.64 -12.93 2.51
N ASP A 242 31.30 -12.13 1.50
CA ASP A 242 30.10 -11.31 1.52
C ASP A 242 28.95 -12.09 0.88
N ASP A 243 28.01 -12.43 1.73
CA ASP A 243 26.76 -13.13 1.48
C ASP A 243 25.71 -12.09 0.95
N ASP A 244 25.89 -11.66 -0.31
CA ASP A 244 25.31 -10.45 -0.91
C ASP A 244 23.84 -10.56 -1.34
N GLY A 245 23.11 -11.60 -0.94
CA GLY A 245 21.68 -11.75 -1.28
C GLY A 245 20.78 -10.67 -0.64
N VAL A 246 19.81 -10.18 -1.40
CA VAL A 246 18.79 -9.23 -0.92
C VAL A 246 17.68 -9.97 -0.21
N THR A 247 17.29 -9.47 0.99
CA THR A 247 16.18 -10.07 1.76
C THR A 247 14.92 -9.25 1.62
N TYR A 248 13.85 -9.89 1.16
CA TYR A 248 12.51 -9.31 1.04
C TYR A 248 11.58 -9.85 2.13
N TYR A 249 10.91 -8.96 2.84
CA TYR A 249 9.91 -9.31 3.86
C TYR A 249 8.49 -9.23 3.33
N SER A 250 8.32 -8.69 2.12
CA SER A 250 7.04 -8.49 1.45
C SER A 250 7.17 -8.76 -0.05
N LEU A 251 6.23 -9.53 -0.59
CA LEU A 251 6.13 -9.75 -2.03
C LEU A 251 5.85 -8.43 -2.79
N LEU A 252 5.15 -7.47 -2.17
CA LEU A 252 4.94 -6.14 -2.74
C LEU A 252 6.30 -5.45 -3.01
N ASP A 253 7.26 -5.56 -2.10
CA ASP A 253 8.60 -4.97 -2.27
C ASP A 253 9.36 -5.62 -3.40
N ALA A 254 9.31 -6.94 -3.49
CA ALA A 254 9.98 -7.68 -4.56
C ALA A 254 9.39 -7.34 -5.94
N GLN A 255 8.06 -7.20 -6.04
CA GLN A 255 7.39 -6.80 -7.28
C GLN A 255 7.68 -5.34 -7.66
N LEU A 256 7.79 -4.45 -6.67
CA LEU A 256 8.22 -3.07 -6.90
C LEU A 256 9.66 -3.01 -7.39
N ASP A 257 10.56 -3.77 -6.78
CA ASP A 257 11.96 -3.80 -7.21
C ASP A 257 12.09 -4.40 -8.62
N ALA A 258 11.35 -5.45 -8.95
CA ALA A 258 11.28 -5.95 -10.32
C ALA A 258 10.82 -4.86 -11.31
N THR A 259 9.89 -3.99 -10.89
CA THR A 259 9.46 -2.84 -11.70
C THR A 259 10.59 -1.81 -11.85
N TYR A 260 11.33 -1.51 -10.78
CA TYR A 260 12.47 -0.59 -10.84
C TYR A 260 13.61 -1.13 -11.70
N TYR A 261 13.90 -2.44 -11.65
CA TYR A 261 14.86 -3.07 -12.54
C TYR A 261 14.42 -3.00 -13.99
N ALA A 262 13.13 -3.27 -14.29
CA ALA A 262 12.57 -3.13 -15.64
C ALA A 262 12.67 -1.68 -16.17
N MET A 263 12.48 -0.69 -15.30
CA MET A 263 12.68 0.72 -15.65
C MET A 263 14.17 1.02 -15.93
N GLY A 264 15.05 0.45 -15.11
CA GLY A 264 16.50 0.57 -15.24
C GLY A 264 17.04 -0.02 -16.54
N ASP A 265 16.53 -1.18 -16.96
CA ASP A 265 16.87 -1.83 -18.25
C ASP A 265 16.57 -0.93 -19.45
N LEU A 266 15.53 -0.11 -19.37
CA LEU A 266 15.21 0.89 -20.38
C LEU A 266 15.96 2.24 -20.21
N GLY A 267 16.78 2.39 -19.14
CA GLY A 267 17.59 3.58 -18.87
C GLY A 267 16.96 4.63 -17.96
N PHE A 268 15.93 4.26 -17.17
CA PHE A 268 15.18 5.18 -16.30
C PHE A 268 15.36 4.89 -14.81
N THR A 269 16.60 4.81 -14.32
CA THR A 269 16.95 4.45 -12.95
C THR A 269 16.51 5.47 -11.89
N SER A 270 16.28 6.73 -12.23
CA SER A 270 15.92 7.80 -11.28
C SER A 270 14.43 8.14 -11.26
N LEU A 271 13.64 7.58 -12.18
CA LEU A 271 12.22 7.87 -12.25
C LEU A 271 11.49 7.23 -11.07
N LYS A 272 10.55 7.99 -10.46
CA LYS A 272 9.70 7.49 -9.38
C LYS A 272 8.62 6.53 -9.89
N ALA A 273 8.23 5.60 -9.04
CA ALA A 273 7.05 4.76 -9.25
C ALA A 273 6.11 4.88 -8.05
N HIS A 274 4.80 4.98 -8.32
CA HIS A 274 3.73 4.99 -7.33
C HIS A 274 2.84 3.78 -7.54
N VAL A 275 2.27 3.23 -6.48
CA VAL A 275 1.33 2.11 -6.55
C VAL A 275 -0.07 2.65 -6.76
N GLY A 276 -0.59 2.49 -7.98
CA GLY A 276 -1.92 2.96 -8.36
C GLY A 276 -3.05 2.13 -7.78
N GLU A 277 -2.81 0.84 -7.60
CA GLU A 277 -3.73 -0.11 -6.95
C GLU A 277 -2.95 -1.20 -6.27
N THR A 278 -3.37 -1.53 -5.04
CA THR A 278 -2.98 -2.74 -4.34
C THR A 278 -4.05 -3.12 -3.34
N GLY A 279 -4.25 -4.42 -3.09
CA GLY A 279 -5.30 -4.90 -2.21
C GLY A 279 -5.29 -6.41 -2.06
N HIS A 280 -6.18 -6.88 -1.18
CA HIS A 280 -6.42 -8.30 -0.95
C HIS A 280 -7.93 -8.53 -0.81
N PRO A 281 -8.52 -9.50 -1.55
CA PRO A 281 -9.96 -9.73 -1.49
C PRO A 281 -10.37 -10.36 -0.15
N THR A 282 -11.55 -10.00 0.34
CA THR A 282 -12.12 -10.51 1.58
C THR A 282 -12.94 -11.79 1.38
N GLY A 283 -13.21 -12.16 0.15
CA GLY A 283 -13.99 -13.33 -0.25
C GLY A 283 -14.09 -13.42 -1.77
N GLY A 284 -14.88 -14.38 -2.24
CA GLY A 284 -15.09 -14.61 -3.66
C GLY A 284 -14.10 -15.59 -4.27
N ARG A 285 -14.26 -15.87 -5.56
CA ARG A 285 -13.45 -16.79 -6.35
C ARG A 285 -12.82 -16.06 -7.53
N PRO A 286 -11.56 -16.34 -7.90
CA PRO A 286 -10.96 -15.79 -9.11
C PRO A 286 -11.65 -16.37 -10.36
N LYS A 287 -11.60 -15.61 -11.47
CA LYS A 287 -12.21 -16.03 -12.75
C LYS A 287 -11.78 -17.43 -13.18
N PRO A 288 -12.72 -18.26 -13.71
CA PRO A 288 -12.35 -19.53 -14.36
C PRO A 288 -11.45 -19.26 -15.57
N GLY A 289 -10.24 -19.77 -15.55
CA GLY A 289 -9.20 -19.54 -16.57
C GLY A 289 -7.88 -19.09 -15.98
N ARG A 290 -7.87 -18.50 -14.80
CA ARG A 290 -6.69 -18.27 -13.95
C ARG A 290 -6.50 -19.40 -12.92
N ARG A 291 -6.82 -20.65 -13.29
CA ARG A 291 -6.60 -21.81 -12.40
C ARG A 291 -5.12 -22.12 -12.35
N PRO A 292 -4.51 -22.21 -11.16
CA PRO A 292 -3.18 -22.79 -11.03
C PRO A 292 -3.16 -24.23 -11.58
N PRO A 293 -2.04 -24.68 -12.18
CA PRO A 293 -1.93 -26.04 -12.69
C PRO A 293 -2.14 -27.06 -11.57
N ARG A 294 -3.02 -28.06 -11.83
CA ARG A 294 -3.25 -29.17 -10.92
C ARG A 294 -1.97 -30.01 -10.80
N GLY A 295 -1.21 -29.87 -9.72
CA GLY A 295 0.02 -30.66 -9.54
C GLY A 295 0.67 -30.64 -8.16
N GLY A 296 0.32 -29.73 -7.25
CA GLY A 296 0.90 -29.63 -5.91
C GLY A 296 0.17 -30.52 -4.88
N ARG A 297 0.91 -31.12 -3.95
CA ARG A 297 0.36 -31.85 -2.80
C ARG A 297 -0.52 -30.89 -1.99
N ARG A 298 -1.80 -31.29 -1.83
CA ARG A 298 -2.75 -30.57 -0.97
C ARG A 298 -2.20 -30.44 0.45
N HIS A 299 -1.75 -29.26 0.82
CA HIS A 299 -1.73 -28.85 2.22
C HIS A 299 -3.13 -28.29 2.52
N LEU A 300 -3.85 -29.02 3.37
CA LEU A 300 -5.15 -28.64 3.90
C LEU A 300 -4.97 -27.37 4.75
N MET A 301 -5.16 -26.19 4.15
CA MET A 301 -5.48 -24.99 4.89
C MET A 301 -7.00 -24.97 5.07
N ALA A 302 -7.46 -24.77 6.31
CA ALA A 302 -8.87 -24.71 6.66
C ALA A 302 -9.54 -23.51 5.99
N GLY A 303 -10.33 -23.76 4.93
CA GLY A 303 -11.12 -22.76 4.23
C GLY A 303 -11.42 -23.23 2.82
N ASP A 304 -12.60 -23.73 2.62
CA ASP A 304 -13.27 -24.17 1.40
C ASP A 304 -12.64 -25.30 0.57
N ASP A 305 -13.47 -26.28 0.29
CA ASP A 305 -13.20 -27.61 -0.30
C ASP A 305 -12.63 -27.59 -1.73
N ASP A 306 -12.39 -26.40 -2.33
CA ASP A 306 -12.03 -26.24 -3.74
C ASP A 306 -10.55 -25.91 -4.01
N GLY A 307 -9.70 -25.78 -2.98
CA GLY A 307 -8.24 -25.65 -3.10
C GLY A 307 -7.76 -24.32 -3.68
N TYR A 308 -8.54 -23.25 -3.56
CA TYR A 308 -8.11 -21.88 -3.90
C TYR A 308 -7.43 -21.18 -2.72
N PRO A 309 -6.43 -20.32 -3.00
CA PRO A 309 -5.82 -19.47 -1.97
C PRO A 309 -6.86 -18.58 -1.31
N VAL A 310 -6.75 -18.43 -0.01
CA VAL A 310 -7.80 -17.89 0.84
C VAL A 310 -7.96 -16.38 0.68
N ALA A 311 -8.92 -15.96 -0.15
CA ALA A 311 -9.54 -14.65 -0.03
C ALA A 311 -10.35 -14.66 1.28
N SER A 312 -9.93 -13.85 2.26
CA SER A 312 -10.58 -13.80 3.56
C SER A 312 -10.47 -12.41 4.20
N VAL A 313 -11.43 -12.09 5.05
CA VAL A 313 -11.42 -10.84 5.83
C VAL A 313 -10.14 -10.72 6.66
N ALA A 314 -9.66 -11.81 7.24
CA ALA A 314 -8.45 -11.80 8.07
C ALA A 314 -7.20 -11.46 7.25
N ASN A 315 -7.05 -12.05 6.07
CA ASN A 315 -5.91 -11.80 5.19
C ASN A 315 -5.97 -10.39 4.58
N ALA A 316 -7.15 -9.93 4.17
CA ALA A 316 -7.33 -8.57 3.69
C ALA A 316 -7.00 -7.54 4.77
N HIS A 317 -7.48 -7.76 6.00
CA HIS A 317 -7.13 -6.94 7.16
C HIS A 317 -5.62 -6.89 7.39
N ALA A 318 -4.93 -8.04 7.38
CA ALA A 318 -3.48 -8.12 7.60
C ALA A 318 -2.72 -7.36 6.50
N TYR A 319 -3.00 -7.66 5.23
CA TYR A 319 -2.33 -7.05 4.09
C TYR A 319 -2.51 -5.53 4.07
N VAL A 320 -3.75 -5.07 4.12
CA VAL A 320 -4.07 -3.63 3.98
C VAL A 320 -3.48 -2.82 5.14
N ASN A 321 -3.58 -3.31 6.38
CA ASN A 321 -2.97 -2.61 7.50
C ASN A 321 -1.44 -2.60 7.45
N ASN A 322 -0.79 -3.67 6.94
CA ASN A 322 0.65 -3.66 6.73
C ASN A 322 1.06 -2.57 5.73
N VAL A 323 0.33 -2.42 4.62
CA VAL A 323 0.61 -1.37 3.63
C VAL A 323 0.35 0.03 4.21
N ILE A 324 -0.79 0.25 4.86
CA ILE A 324 -1.12 1.54 5.49
C ILE A 324 -0.07 1.93 6.52
N ASN A 325 0.25 1.03 7.47
CA ASN A 325 1.22 1.30 8.53
C ASN A 325 2.62 1.58 7.96
N ARG A 326 3.04 0.85 6.94
CA ARG A 326 4.31 1.06 6.26
C ARG A 326 4.42 2.49 5.71
N VAL A 327 3.42 2.94 4.94
CA VAL A 327 3.43 4.27 4.33
C VAL A 327 3.33 5.35 5.41
N LEU A 328 2.42 5.22 6.37
CA LEU A 328 2.26 6.19 7.46
C LEU A 328 3.48 6.28 8.39
N SER A 329 4.30 5.24 8.48
CA SER A 329 5.57 5.29 9.22
C SER A 329 6.71 5.95 8.43
N GLY A 330 6.47 6.38 7.19
CA GLY A 330 7.49 6.95 6.30
C GLY A 330 8.43 5.91 5.66
N ASN A 331 8.12 4.62 5.80
CA ASN A 331 8.90 3.55 5.18
C ASN A 331 8.32 3.21 3.80
N THR A 332 8.58 4.05 2.82
CA THR A 332 8.09 3.88 1.43
C THR A 332 9.14 3.33 0.47
N GLY A 333 10.38 3.16 0.93
CA GLY A 333 11.45 2.55 0.16
C GLY A 333 11.33 1.03 0.04
N THR A 334 12.06 0.47 -0.91
CA THR A 334 12.24 -0.98 -1.12
C THR A 334 13.69 -1.36 -0.86
N PRO A 335 14.04 -2.65 -0.76
CA PRO A 335 15.43 -3.07 -0.61
C PRO A 335 16.37 -2.52 -1.70
N HIS A 336 15.93 -2.47 -2.97
CA HIS A 336 16.71 -1.89 -4.08
C HIS A 336 16.67 -0.35 -4.11
N ARG A 337 15.57 0.26 -3.66
CA ARG A 337 15.36 1.71 -3.64
C ARG A 337 14.94 2.18 -2.24
N PRO A 338 15.85 2.14 -1.25
CA PRO A 338 15.52 2.42 0.15
C PRO A 338 15.04 3.87 0.40
N ASP A 339 15.44 4.79 -0.45
CA ASP A 339 15.03 6.21 -0.38
C ASP A 339 13.86 6.56 -1.31
N ALA A 340 13.15 5.56 -1.85
CA ALA A 340 12.01 5.82 -2.72
C ALA A 340 10.87 6.46 -1.93
N ASP A 341 10.34 7.55 -2.49
CA ASP A 341 9.13 8.23 -2.02
C ASP A 341 7.96 7.78 -2.90
N MET A 342 7.00 7.06 -2.32
CA MET A 342 5.99 6.32 -3.07
C MET A 342 4.61 6.52 -2.47
N ASP A 343 3.69 7.08 -3.28
CA ASP A 343 2.27 7.05 -2.96
C ASP A 343 1.67 5.67 -3.26
N VAL A 344 0.71 5.27 -2.41
CA VAL A 344 0.02 3.99 -2.55
C VAL A 344 -1.48 4.18 -2.47
N TYR A 345 -2.23 3.60 -3.39
CA TYR A 345 -3.70 3.58 -3.36
C TYR A 345 -4.21 2.17 -3.04
N ILE A 346 -4.93 2.06 -1.92
CA ILE A 346 -5.60 0.81 -1.54
C ILE A 346 -6.83 0.58 -2.41
N PHE A 347 -6.90 -0.54 -3.06
CA PHE A 347 -8.07 -1.01 -3.80
C PHE A 347 -8.89 -1.94 -2.89
N ALA A 348 -10.15 -1.55 -2.50
CA ALA A 348 -10.86 -0.37 -2.91
C ALA A 348 -11.66 0.23 -1.73
N LEU A 349 -12.26 1.41 -1.93
CA LEU A 349 -13.05 2.06 -0.88
C LEU A 349 -14.29 1.23 -0.51
N PHE A 350 -15.03 0.73 -1.52
CA PHE A 350 -16.25 -0.05 -1.33
C PHE A 350 -16.17 -1.42 -1.99
N ASN A 351 -16.93 -2.37 -1.47
CA ASN A 351 -17.37 -3.53 -2.24
C ASN A 351 -18.30 -3.06 -3.37
N GLU A 352 -18.08 -3.54 -4.59
CA GLU A 352 -18.80 -3.07 -5.79
C GLU A 352 -19.58 -4.22 -6.42
N ASN A 353 -20.89 -4.27 -6.21
CA ASN A 353 -21.77 -5.39 -6.54
C ASN A 353 -22.00 -5.65 -8.06
N GLN A 354 -21.51 -4.78 -8.93
CA GLN A 354 -21.60 -4.92 -10.38
C GLN A 354 -20.25 -5.20 -11.05
N LYS A 355 -19.18 -5.41 -10.27
CA LYS A 355 -17.88 -5.85 -10.77
C LYS A 355 -17.83 -7.35 -11.01
N GLY A 356 -16.92 -7.76 -11.88
CA GLY A 356 -16.69 -9.18 -12.19
C GLY A 356 -17.84 -9.85 -12.94
N ASP A 357 -17.86 -11.20 -12.94
CA ASP A 357 -18.77 -12.01 -13.75
C ASP A 357 -19.90 -12.64 -12.93
N GLY A 358 -20.06 -12.26 -11.65
CA GLY A 358 -21.12 -12.78 -10.79
C GLY A 358 -20.90 -12.50 -9.30
N PRO A 359 -21.87 -12.87 -8.44
CA PRO A 359 -21.86 -12.48 -7.02
C PRO A 359 -20.71 -13.10 -6.20
N ASP A 360 -20.09 -14.16 -6.70
CA ASP A 360 -18.97 -14.84 -6.04
C ASP A 360 -17.60 -14.41 -6.60
N ASP A 361 -17.54 -13.39 -7.47
CA ASP A 361 -16.28 -12.90 -8.02
C ASP A 361 -15.48 -12.12 -6.99
N ILE A 362 -14.15 -12.38 -6.90
CA ILE A 362 -13.25 -11.64 -6.01
C ILE A 362 -13.31 -10.13 -6.24
N GLU A 363 -13.59 -9.69 -7.48
CA GLU A 363 -13.67 -8.29 -7.88
C GLU A 363 -14.72 -7.50 -7.10
N GLN A 364 -15.72 -8.17 -6.52
CA GLN A 364 -16.75 -7.55 -5.69
C GLN A 364 -16.33 -7.38 -4.22
N ASN A 365 -15.17 -7.90 -3.82
CA ASN A 365 -14.82 -8.12 -2.43
C ASN A 365 -13.50 -7.48 -1.99
N PHE A 366 -13.11 -6.36 -2.59
CA PHE A 366 -11.89 -5.62 -2.22
C PHE A 366 -12.14 -4.42 -1.30
N GLY A 367 -13.41 -4.12 -0.96
CA GLY A 367 -13.77 -2.90 -0.25
C GLY A 367 -13.26 -2.84 1.19
N LEU A 368 -12.86 -1.64 1.59
CA LEU A 368 -12.67 -1.27 3.00
C LEU A 368 -14.02 -1.14 3.71
N PHE A 369 -15.04 -0.74 2.95
CA PHE A 369 -16.41 -0.56 3.43
C PHE A 369 -17.39 -1.36 2.60
N TYR A 370 -18.47 -1.78 3.25
CA TYR A 370 -19.71 -2.14 2.58
C TYR A 370 -20.44 -0.88 2.06
N PRO A 371 -21.36 -0.99 1.06
CA PRO A 371 -22.13 0.15 0.57
C PRO A 371 -22.96 0.87 1.65
N ASN A 372 -23.27 0.21 2.77
CA ASN A 372 -23.94 0.80 3.93
C ASN A 372 -22.99 1.56 4.88
N GLU A 373 -21.78 1.87 4.43
CA GLU A 373 -20.73 2.61 5.16
C GLU A 373 -20.14 1.86 6.38
N GLN A 374 -20.52 0.61 6.62
CA GLN A 374 -19.89 -0.21 7.65
C GLN A 374 -18.53 -0.70 7.17
N LYS A 375 -17.52 -0.67 8.03
CA LYS A 375 -16.21 -1.26 7.76
C LYS A 375 -16.32 -2.76 7.53
N VAL A 376 -15.63 -3.28 6.52
CA VAL A 376 -15.49 -4.73 6.30
C VAL A 376 -14.54 -5.31 7.34
N TYR A 377 -13.52 -4.56 7.72
CA TYR A 377 -12.56 -4.85 8.78
C TYR A 377 -11.95 -3.55 9.33
N GLU A 378 -11.29 -3.59 10.48
CA GLU A 378 -10.69 -2.41 11.08
C GLU A 378 -9.41 -1.99 10.34
N PHE A 379 -9.23 -0.70 10.15
CA PHE A 379 -8.04 -0.05 9.60
C PHE A 379 -7.94 1.38 10.14
N ASP A 380 -6.74 1.99 10.03
CA ASP A 380 -6.50 3.35 10.49
C ASP A 380 -5.59 4.12 9.51
N PHE A 381 -6.10 5.19 8.91
CA PHE A 381 -5.36 6.12 8.04
C PHE A 381 -4.86 7.36 8.79
N HIS A 382 -5.08 7.45 10.12
CA HIS A 382 -4.60 8.61 10.85
C HIS A 382 -3.09 8.49 11.08
N HIS A 383 -2.36 9.53 10.70
CA HIS A 383 -0.98 9.67 11.13
C HIS A 383 -0.95 9.67 12.67
N GLY A 384 -0.10 8.89 13.26
CA GLY A 384 0.23 9.00 14.68
C GLY A 384 0.67 10.42 14.99
N GLY A 385 -0.30 11.30 15.27
CA GLY A 385 -0.12 12.72 15.36
C GLY A 385 0.82 13.13 16.48
N GLY A 386 1.96 13.62 16.12
CA GLY A 386 2.69 14.59 16.90
C GLY A 386 2.02 15.94 16.78
N GLY A 387 1.30 16.39 17.82
CA GLY A 387 1.06 17.81 17.98
C GLY A 387 -0.39 18.30 18.06
N GLY A 388 -0.86 18.57 19.28
CA GLY A 388 -1.57 19.78 19.63
C GLY A 388 -3.09 19.75 19.70
N GLY A 389 -3.63 19.69 20.92
CA GLY A 389 -4.92 20.31 21.24
C GLY A 389 -5.87 19.50 22.13
N GLY A 390 -5.70 19.60 23.47
CA GLY A 390 -6.77 19.70 24.44
C GLY A 390 -7.73 18.53 24.67
N GLY A 391 -7.42 17.68 25.64
CA GLY A 391 -8.38 16.75 26.24
C GLY A 391 -7.62 15.63 26.96
N GLY A 392 -7.53 15.68 28.29
CA GLY A 392 -6.70 14.77 29.09
C GLY A 392 -7.10 13.30 28.98
N GLY A 393 -6.34 12.56 28.21
CA GLY A 393 -6.27 11.12 28.21
C GLY A 393 -4.81 10.73 28.03
N ALA A 394 -4.25 9.94 28.94
CA ALA A 394 -2.87 9.51 28.92
C ALA A 394 -2.53 8.84 27.57
N LYS A 395 -1.59 9.43 26.82
CA LYS A 395 -1.03 8.85 25.59
C LYS A 395 -0.28 7.56 25.96
N ALA A 396 -0.77 6.41 25.52
CA ALA A 396 -0.02 5.17 25.53
C ALA A 396 0.94 5.18 24.35
N SER A 397 2.23 5.21 24.61
CA SER A 397 3.26 4.99 23.60
C SER A 397 3.49 3.49 23.46
N TRP A 398 3.47 2.99 22.24
CA TRP A 398 3.65 1.61 21.89
C TRP A 398 5.10 1.38 21.39
N CYS A 399 5.77 0.41 21.93
CA CYS A 399 7.09 -0.01 21.45
C CYS A 399 6.98 -1.39 20.80
N VAL A 400 7.49 -1.53 19.56
CA VAL A 400 7.59 -2.80 18.83
C VAL A 400 9.06 -3.27 18.95
N ALA A 401 9.32 -4.43 19.57
CA ALA A 401 10.66 -4.99 19.73
C ALA A 401 10.94 -6.00 18.60
N ASN A 402 11.93 -5.67 17.75
CA ASN A 402 12.50 -6.62 16.79
C ASN A 402 13.77 -7.23 17.42
N ALA A 403 13.73 -8.52 17.69
CA ALA A 403 14.87 -9.24 18.24
C ALA A 403 15.87 -9.61 17.12
N ALA A 404 16.59 -8.61 16.59
CA ALA A 404 17.88 -8.81 15.95
C ALA A 404 18.54 -7.46 15.62
N ARG A 405 19.29 -6.92 16.56
CA ARG A 405 20.60 -6.24 16.40
C ARG A 405 20.95 -5.50 17.66
N LYS A 406 22.16 -5.74 18.16
CA LYS A 406 22.76 -5.02 19.31
C LYS A 406 22.69 -3.51 19.03
N GLY A 407 21.91 -2.78 19.85
CA GLY A 407 22.12 -1.35 19.94
C GLY A 407 20.91 -0.43 20.14
N ARG A 408 19.65 -0.88 20.11
CA ARG A 408 18.48 -0.12 20.59
C ARG A 408 17.26 -1.03 20.65
N ALA A 409 16.62 -1.11 21.79
CA ALA A 409 15.46 -1.97 22.01
C ALA A 409 14.19 -1.27 21.52
N SER A 410 13.61 -1.80 20.43
CA SER A 410 12.18 -1.71 20.14
C SER A 410 11.74 -3.09 19.64
N GLY A 411 10.69 -3.67 20.17
CA GLY A 411 10.33 -5.04 19.83
C GLY A 411 8.84 -5.34 19.91
N THR A 412 8.34 -6.19 18.98
CA THR A 412 7.05 -6.90 19.07
C THR A 412 7.28 -8.26 19.68
N CYS A 413 6.36 -8.71 20.54
CA CYS A 413 6.25 -10.12 20.89
C CYS A 413 5.39 -10.79 19.82
N ASP A 414 6.01 -11.37 18.78
CA ASP A 414 5.32 -12.24 17.84
C ASP A 414 5.45 -13.68 18.33
N PHE A 415 4.29 -14.32 18.56
CA PHE A 415 4.20 -15.74 18.82
C PHE A 415 3.71 -16.40 17.54
N ALA A 416 4.48 -17.35 16.99
CA ALA A 416 4.19 -18.03 15.74
C ALA A 416 2.72 -18.51 15.67
N GLY A 417 1.90 -17.88 14.83
CA GLY A 417 0.51 -18.25 14.56
C GLY A 417 -0.53 -17.83 15.60
N ALA A 418 -0.16 -17.07 16.64
CA ALA A 418 -1.09 -16.55 17.63
C ALA A 418 -1.05 -15.03 17.68
N ALA A 419 -2.18 -14.42 17.97
CA ALA A 419 -2.45 -13.00 18.01
C ALA A 419 -1.30 -12.15 18.56
N SER A 420 -1.05 -11.02 17.91
CA SER A 420 -0.08 -10.00 18.33
C SER A 420 -0.33 -9.57 19.77
N VAL A 421 0.68 -9.68 20.62
CA VAL A 421 0.66 -9.21 21.99
C VAL A 421 1.49 -7.93 22.05
N VAL A 422 0.92 -6.86 22.56
CA VAL A 422 1.52 -5.53 22.53
C VAL A 422 2.21 -5.21 23.85
N TYR A 423 3.39 -4.63 23.77
CA TYR A 423 4.17 -4.15 24.90
C TYR A 423 3.68 -2.81 25.42
N GLN A 424 3.48 -2.67 26.73
CA GLN A 424 3.20 -1.39 27.36
C GLN A 424 4.32 -1.06 28.38
N GLU A 425 4.95 0.09 28.21
CA GLU A 425 5.92 0.60 29.19
C GLU A 425 5.33 1.60 30.16
N PRO A 426 5.82 1.64 31.42
CA PRO A 426 5.63 2.80 32.27
C PRO A 426 6.47 3.97 31.75
N ALA A 427 5.95 5.20 31.83
CA ALA A 427 6.56 6.40 31.32
C ALA A 427 7.99 6.60 31.84
N GLY A 428 8.99 6.43 30.96
CA GLY A 428 10.41 6.69 31.21
C GLY A 428 11.26 5.48 30.89
N ALA A 429 11.98 5.51 29.79
CA ALA A 429 13.07 4.67 29.32
C ALA A 429 12.89 3.13 29.43
N CYS A 430 12.96 2.47 28.27
CA CYS A 430 12.93 1.00 28.11
C CYS A 430 14.13 0.37 28.83
N ASP A 431 13.89 -0.28 29.98
CA ASP A 431 14.86 -1.14 30.62
C ASP A 431 14.42 -2.60 30.42
N ALA A 432 15.29 -3.42 29.78
CA ALA A 432 14.99 -4.81 29.38
C ALA A 432 14.56 -5.74 30.55
N LYS A 433 14.66 -5.25 31.78
CA LYS A 433 14.32 -6.03 32.99
C LYS A 433 12.91 -5.79 33.55
N SER A 434 12.14 -4.86 32.98
CA SER A 434 10.79 -4.50 33.45
C SER A 434 9.70 -4.54 32.38
N SER A 435 9.93 -5.23 31.27
CA SER A 435 8.98 -5.31 30.16
C SER A 435 8.03 -6.49 30.31
N TRP A 436 6.76 -6.31 29.97
CA TRP A 436 5.73 -7.35 29.96
C TRP A 436 4.80 -7.23 28.77
N CYS A 437 4.24 -8.36 28.35
CA CYS A 437 3.28 -8.40 27.25
C CYS A 437 1.85 -8.22 27.78
N VAL A 438 1.06 -7.38 27.11
CA VAL A 438 -0.36 -7.17 27.42
C VAL A 438 -1.21 -7.64 26.23
N ALA A 439 -2.16 -8.54 26.51
CA ALA A 439 -3.06 -9.02 25.47
C ALA A 439 -3.97 -7.90 24.95
N ASN A 440 -4.12 -7.81 23.62
CA ASN A 440 -5.13 -6.95 23.02
C ASN A 440 -6.54 -7.41 23.47
N ALA A 441 -7.41 -6.45 23.83
CA ALA A 441 -8.76 -6.75 24.29
C ALA A 441 -9.65 -7.50 23.28
N ALA A 442 -9.28 -7.46 21.99
CA ALA A 442 -9.97 -8.17 20.91
C ALA A 442 -9.54 -9.61 20.69
N VAL A 443 -8.51 -10.09 21.42
CA VAL A 443 -8.01 -11.48 21.30
C VAL A 443 -8.88 -12.40 22.13
N GLY A 444 -9.51 -13.39 21.48
CA GLY A 444 -10.30 -14.43 22.17
C GLY A 444 -9.46 -15.31 23.09
N ASP A 445 -10.09 -15.85 24.13
CA ASP A 445 -9.43 -16.63 25.18
C ASP A 445 -8.62 -17.84 24.65
N ASP A 446 -9.08 -18.52 23.60
CA ASP A 446 -8.39 -19.67 23.00
C ASP A 446 -7.05 -19.27 22.34
N ARG A 447 -7.00 -18.13 21.65
CA ARG A 447 -5.77 -17.61 21.05
C ARG A 447 -4.80 -17.09 22.10
N LEU A 448 -5.34 -16.47 23.15
CA LEU A 448 -4.53 -16.05 24.28
C LEU A 448 -3.89 -17.24 25.00
N GLN A 449 -4.64 -18.34 25.16
CA GLN A 449 -4.14 -19.57 25.74
C GLN A 449 -3.03 -20.19 24.88
N GLN A 450 -3.20 -20.23 23.55
CA GLN A 450 -2.17 -20.73 22.63
C GLN A 450 -0.88 -19.91 22.71
N ALA A 451 -0.99 -18.57 22.77
CA ALA A 451 0.15 -17.69 22.93
C ALA A 451 0.90 -17.92 24.27
N LEU A 452 0.15 -18.15 25.36
CA LEU A 452 0.71 -18.48 26.65
C LEU A 452 1.42 -19.84 26.67
N ASP A 453 0.79 -20.87 26.11
CA ASP A 453 1.36 -22.22 26.02
C ASP A 453 2.66 -22.19 25.17
N TYR A 454 2.69 -21.43 24.09
CA TYR A 454 3.89 -21.22 23.29
C TYR A 454 5.01 -20.51 24.07
N ALA A 455 4.71 -19.35 24.68
CA ALA A 455 5.70 -18.59 25.43
C ALA A 455 6.30 -19.40 26.58
N CYS A 456 5.46 -20.11 27.34
CA CYS A 456 5.88 -20.94 28.46
C CYS A 456 6.66 -22.20 28.01
N GLY A 457 6.39 -22.69 26.80
CA GLY A 457 7.12 -23.84 26.20
C GLY A 457 8.50 -23.45 25.61
N HIS A 458 8.75 -22.16 25.38
CA HIS A 458 9.95 -21.65 24.70
C HIS A 458 10.82 -20.71 25.56
N GLY A 459 10.71 -20.82 26.88
CA GLY A 459 11.68 -20.23 27.82
C GLY A 459 11.21 -18.99 28.59
N ALA A 460 9.96 -18.55 28.44
CA ALA A 460 9.42 -17.49 29.32
C ALA A 460 9.18 -18.03 30.74
N ASP A 461 9.47 -17.22 31.77
CA ASP A 461 9.15 -17.56 33.16
C ASP A 461 7.64 -17.44 33.41
N CYS A 462 6.94 -18.56 33.39
CA CYS A 462 5.51 -18.65 33.60
C CYS A 462 5.13 -19.11 35.02
N SER A 463 6.08 -19.16 35.96
CA SER A 463 5.87 -19.66 37.30
C SER A 463 4.73 -18.96 38.05
N VAL A 464 4.53 -17.66 37.76
CA VAL A 464 3.52 -16.80 38.41
C VAL A 464 2.09 -17.07 37.89
N ILE A 465 1.93 -17.63 36.69
CA ILE A 465 0.63 -17.82 36.02
C ILE A 465 0.29 -19.29 35.79
N GLN A 466 1.12 -20.23 36.26
CA GLN A 466 0.85 -21.67 36.17
C GLN A 466 -0.05 -22.16 37.29
N ARG A 467 -1.18 -22.78 36.92
CA ARG A 467 -1.96 -23.64 37.80
C ARG A 467 -1.92 -25.06 37.26
N ASN A 468 -1.50 -26.01 38.11
CA ASN A 468 -1.43 -27.45 37.76
C ASN A 468 -0.58 -27.76 36.51
N GLY A 469 0.55 -27.07 36.33
CA GLY A 469 1.48 -27.33 35.22
C GLY A 469 1.01 -26.84 33.85
N ARG A 470 -0.06 -26.07 33.78
CA ARG A 470 -0.56 -25.43 32.58
C ARG A 470 -0.72 -23.93 32.81
N ALA A 471 -0.21 -23.11 31.89
CA ALA A 471 -0.47 -21.68 31.95
C ALA A 471 -1.96 -21.41 31.71
N THR A 472 -2.58 -20.61 32.56
CA THR A 472 -4.00 -20.23 32.43
C THR A 472 -4.15 -18.73 32.37
N ALA A 473 -4.95 -18.24 31.41
CA ALA A 473 -5.34 -16.85 31.36
C ALA A 473 -6.21 -16.54 32.61
N LEU A 474 -5.76 -15.58 33.41
CA LEU A 474 -6.52 -15.10 34.56
C LEU A 474 -7.66 -14.19 34.03
N THR A 475 -8.89 -14.68 34.10
CA THR A 475 -10.11 -13.88 33.91
C THR A 475 -10.70 -13.52 35.28
N PRO A 476 -11.22 -12.30 35.54
CA PRO A 476 -12.12 -11.53 34.68
C PRO A 476 -11.82 -10.02 34.51
N ALA A 477 -12.18 -9.54 33.41
CA ALA A 477 -12.78 -8.27 33.00
C ALA A 477 -12.18 -6.91 33.35
N ARG A 478 -11.15 -6.70 34.14
CA ARG A 478 -10.62 -5.35 34.41
C ARG A 478 -9.11 -5.14 34.39
N ASP A 479 -8.29 -6.19 34.53
CA ASP A 479 -6.82 -6.06 34.46
C ASP A 479 -6.20 -7.33 33.88
N ARG A 480 -6.20 -7.47 32.55
CA ARG A 480 -5.50 -8.56 31.85
C ARG A 480 -4.02 -8.19 31.70
N LYS A 481 -3.27 -8.21 32.78
CA LYS A 481 -1.81 -8.07 32.78
C LYS A 481 -1.18 -9.45 32.85
N LEU A 482 -0.47 -9.83 31.79
CA LEU A 482 0.41 -10.98 31.83
C LEU A 482 1.76 -10.51 32.37
N HIS A 483 2.03 -10.77 33.65
CA HIS A 483 3.34 -10.56 34.24
C HIS A 483 4.18 -11.81 33.98
N ALA A 484 4.98 -11.82 32.94
CA ALA A 484 6.07 -12.76 32.77
C ALA A 484 7.36 -11.95 32.52
N PRO A 485 8.34 -11.97 33.44
CA PRO A 485 9.63 -11.37 33.15
C PRO A 485 10.32 -12.16 32.02
N ILE A 486 10.74 -11.46 30.98
CA ILE A 486 11.46 -12.05 29.86
C ILE A 486 12.94 -12.09 30.23
N GLU A 487 13.34 -13.01 31.10
CA GLU A 487 14.74 -13.37 31.29
C GLU A 487 14.99 -14.67 30.51
N GLY A 488 15.69 -14.57 29.39
CA GLY A 488 16.25 -15.77 28.73
C GLY A 488 15.86 -16.06 27.29
N MET A 489 15.30 -15.11 26.53
CA MET A 489 15.27 -15.26 25.07
C MET A 489 16.56 -14.64 24.47
N ASN A 490 17.54 -15.48 24.14
CA ASN A 490 18.67 -15.19 23.26
C ASN A 490 18.33 -15.62 21.84
#